data_45e7b9dafa74122c95612a85f46953b8
#
_entry.id   45e7b9dafa74122c95612a85f46953b8
#
_cell.length_a   1.000
_cell.length_b   1.000
_cell.length_c   1.000
_cell.angle_alpha   90.00
_cell.angle_beta   90.00
_cell.angle_gamma   90.00
#
_symmetry.space_group_name_H-M   'P 1'
#
loop_
_entity.id
_entity.type
_entity.pdbx_description
1 polymer ?
#
loop_
_entity_poly.entity_id
_entity_poly.type
_entity_poly.pdbx_seq_one_letter_code
_entity_poly.pdbx_strand_id
1 'polypeptide(L)'
;MKYIFVDESWEDYLYWQKNNKKYVKKINELLKDISRQPFTGKGKPEPLKFQYSGYWSRRIDAEHRLIYKVKDDEIHIVKCRFHYD
;
A
#
# COMPACT_ATOMS: atom_id res chain seq x y z
N MET A 1 8.67 9.95 7.03
CA MET A 1 7.50 9.25 7.58
C MET A 1 7.87 7.87 8.08
N LYS A 2 7.13 7.39 9.07
CA LYS A 2 7.28 6.02 9.53
C LYS A 2 6.38 5.10 8.73
N TYR A 3 6.84 3.87 8.49
CA TYR A 3 6.05 2.85 7.82
C TYR A 3 5.54 1.88 8.88
N ILE A 4 4.22 1.75 8.99
CA ILE A 4 3.60 0.89 9.98
C ILE A 4 2.77 -0.16 9.28
N PHE A 5 3.19 -1.42 9.39
CA PHE A 5 2.46 -2.55 8.84
C PHE A 5 1.57 -3.15 9.94
N VAL A 6 0.31 -3.41 9.61
CA VAL A 6 -0.54 -4.22 10.48
C VAL A 6 -0.28 -5.69 10.15
N ASP A 7 -0.79 -6.60 10.97
CA ASP A 7 -0.49 -8.02 10.82
C ASP A 7 -0.78 -8.56 9.42
N GLU A 8 -1.93 -8.23 8.87
CA GLU A 8 -2.30 -8.72 7.53
C GLU A 8 -1.34 -8.22 6.46
N SER A 9 -1.02 -6.92 6.47
CA SER A 9 -0.13 -6.36 5.44
C SER A 9 1.29 -6.86 5.59
N TRP A 10 1.72 -7.12 6.83
CA TRP A 10 3.04 -7.70 7.05
C TRP A 10 3.11 -9.11 6.47
N GLU A 11 2.06 -9.92 6.67
CA GLU A 11 1.98 -11.26 6.09
C GLU A 11 1.95 -11.20 4.56
N ASP A 12 1.24 -10.22 3.99
CA ASP A 12 1.22 -10.00 2.53
C ASP A 12 2.64 -9.73 2.03
N TYR A 13 3.35 -8.85 2.72
CA TYR A 13 4.71 -8.46 2.34
C TYR A 13 5.67 -9.66 2.39
N LEU A 14 5.56 -10.46 3.46
CA LEU A 14 6.36 -11.68 3.58
C LEU A 14 6.03 -12.68 2.47
N TYR A 15 4.77 -12.79 2.10
CA TYR A 15 4.35 -13.64 1.00
C TYR A 15 5.09 -13.25 -0.30
N TRP A 16 5.15 -11.96 -0.59
CA TRP A 16 5.84 -11.50 -1.78
C TRP A 16 7.35 -11.72 -1.71
N GLN A 17 7.95 -11.56 -0.54
CA GLN A 17 9.37 -11.84 -0.35
C GLN A 17 9.70 -13.29 -0.70
N LYS A 18 8.80 -14.19 -0.38
CA LYS A 18 8.99 -15.61 -0.66
C LYS A 18 8.64 -15.97 -2.11
N ASN A 19 7.60 -15.38 -2.67
CA ASN A 19 7.00 -15.86 -3.91
C ASN A 19 7.25 -14.98 -5.14
N ASN A 20 7.48 -13.67 -4.97
CA ASN A 20 7.70 -12.79 -6.11
C ASN A 20 8.38 -11.50 -5.70
N LYS A 21 9.68 -11.47 -5.84
CA LYS A 21 10.49 -10.32 -5.43
C LYS A 21 10.23 -9.05 -6.26
N LYS A 22 9.67 -9.20 -7.47
CA LYS A 22 9.28 -8.04 -8.28
C LYS A 22 8.22 -7.22 -7.56
N TYR A 23 7.30 -7.88 -6.87
CA TYR A 23 6.25 -7.19 -6.12
C TYR A 23 6.78 -6.50 -4.88
N VAL A 24 7.78 -7.08 -4.23
CA VAL A 24 8.47 -6.41 -3.12
C VAL A 24 9.08 -5.10 -3.61
N LYS A 25 9.78 -5.15 -4.74
CA LYS A 25 10.40 -3.96 -5.32
C LYS A 25 9.36 -2.90 -5.64
N LYS A 26 8.25 -3.30 -6.25
CA LYS A 26 7.17 -2.37 -6.61
C LYS A 26 6.54 -1.75 -5.36
N ILE A 27 6.28 -2.56 -4.35
CA ILE A 27 5.72 -2.07 -3.08
C ILE A 27 6.67 -1.06 -2.45
N ASN A 28 7.97 -1.37 -2.43
CA ASN A 28 8.97 -0.46 -1.88
C ASN A 28 9.00 0.88 -2.63
N GLU A 29 8.89 0.85 -3.95
CA GLU A 29 8.83 2.06 -4.77
C GLU A 29 7.59 2.88 -4.44
N LEU A 30 6.45 2.21 -4.30
CA LEU A 30 5.19 2.89 -3.96
C LEU A 30 5.28 3.53 -2.58
N LEU A 31 5.85 2.83 -1.59
CA LEU A 31 5.98 3.38 -0.24
C LEU A 31 6.87 4.62 -0.21
N LYS A 32 7.97 4.60 -0.96
CA LYS A 32 8.83 5.78 -1.07
C LYS A 32 8.08 6.94 -1.72
N ASP A 33 7.30 6.65 -2.76
CA ASP A 33 6.54 7.68 -3.45
C ASP A 33 5.47 8.28 -2.53
N ILE A 34 4.78 7.44 -1.75
CA ILE A 34 3.79 7.89 -0.77
C ILE A 34 4.42 8.84 0.26
N SER A 35 5.65 8.54 0.70
CA SER A 35 6.36 9.39 1.65
C SER A 35 6.55 10.80 1.13
N ARG A 36 6.73 10.96 -0.17
CA ARG A 36 6.95 12.26 -0.79
C ARG A 36 5.67 12.94 -1.20
N GLN A 37 4.71 12.17 -1.70
CA GLN A 37 3.45 12.70 -2.22
C GLN A 37 2.33 11.69 -1.92
N PRO A 38 1.72 11.80 -0.73
CA PRO A 38 0.77 10.79 -0.25
C PRO A 38 -0.46 10.56 -1.12
N PHE A 39 -0.88 11.55 -1.88
CA PHE A 39 -2.17 11.49 -2.58
C PHE A 39 -2.06 11.62 -4.09
N THR A 40 -0.85 11.67 -4.62
CA THR A 40 -0.60 11.75 -6.06
C THR A 40 0.60 10.87 -6.38
N GLY A 41 0.85 10.63 -7.68
CA GLY A 41 2.06 9.95 -8.12
C GLY A 41 1.83 8.56 -8.65
N LYS A 42 2.75 7.65 -8.38
CA LYS A 42 2.78 6.32 -8.98
C LYS A 42 1.65 5.42 -8.52
N GLY A 43 1.20 4.53 -9.40
CA GLY A 43 0.23 3.49 -9.05
C GLY A 43 -1.20 3.95 -9.01
N LYS A 44 -1.52 5.09 -9.62
CA LYS A 44 -2.87 5.63 -9.71
C LYS A 44 -3.53 5.76 -8.33
N PRO A 45 -2.99 6.63 -7.45
CA PRO A 45 -3.57 6.80 -6.11
C PRO A 45 -5.05 7.16 -6.19
N GLU A 46 -5.86 6.49 -5.37
CA GLU A 46 -7.30 6.65 -5.37
C GLU A 46 -7.84 6.60 -3.95
N PRO A 47 -8.64 7.61 -3.54
CA PRO A 47 -9.28 7.54 -2.22
C PRO A 47 -10.38 6.51 -2.21
N LEU A 48 -10.50 5.77 -1.12
CA LEU A 48 -11.51 4.74 -0.96
C LEU A 48 -12.75 5.32 -0.29
N LYS A 49 -13.87 4.58 -0.37
CA LYS A 49 -15.16 5.07 0.08
C LYS A 49 -15.76 4.13 1.13
N PHE A 50 -16.88 4.54 1.72
CA PHE A 50 -17.70 3.78 2.65
C PHE A 50 -16.86 3.34 3.86
N GLN A 51 -16.83 2.06 4.17
CA GLN A 51 -16.09 1.54 5.32
C GLN A 51 -14.59 1.77 5.22
N TYR A 52 -14.08 2.04 4.03
CA TYR A 52 -12.67 2.35 3.82
C TYR A 52 -12.40 3.85 3.68
N SER A 53 -13.35 4.69 4.04
CA SER A 53 -13.17 6.13 3.97
C SER A 53 -11.94 6.57 4.79
N GLY A 54 -11.12 7.43 4.21
CA GLY A 54 -9.85 7.84 4.83
C GLY A 54 -8.65 7.04 4.38
N TYR A 55 -8.88 5.89 3.73
CA TYR A 55 -7.82 5.09 3.18
C TYR A 55 -7.66 5.37 1.70
N TRP A 56 -6.49 5.02 1.17
CA TRP A 56 -6.14 5.19 -0.23
C TRP A 56 -5.61 3.88 -0.78
N SER A 57 -5.70 3.70 -2.10
CA SER A 57 -5.10 2.55 -2.76
C SER A 57 -4.14 3.01 -3.84
N ARG A 58 -3.10 2.21 -4.05
CA ARG A 58 -2.24 2.33 -5.24
C ARG A 58 -2.10 0.95 -5.87
N ARG A 59 -2.01 0.92 -7.19
CA ARG A 59 -1.88 -0.34 -7.91
C ARG A 59 -0.47 -0.88 -7.81
N ILE A 60 -0.35 -2.13 -7.38
CA ILE A 60 0.91 -2.87 -7.49
C ILE A 60 0.96 -3.45 -8.90
N ASP A 61 -0.15 -4.02 -9.35
CA ASP A 61 -0.37 -4.46 -10.73
C ASP A 61 -1.88 -4.40 -11.00
N ALA A 62 -2.34 -5.07 -12.07
CA ALA A 62 -3.76 -5.06 -12.44
C ALA A 62 -4.63 -5.71 -11.37
N GLU A 63 -4.09 -6.65 -10.62
CA GLU A 63 -4.84 -7.43 -9.63
C GLU A 63 -4.64 -6.95 -8.20
N HIS A 64 -3.43 -6.58 -7.84
CA HIS A 64 -3.05 -6.33 -6.45
C HIS A 64 -2.97 -4.86 -6.13
N ARG A 65 -3.37 -4.51 -4.90
CA ARG A 65 -3.40 -3.12 -4.42
C ARG A 65 -2.65 -2.98 -3.12
N LEU A 66 -2.02 -1.82 -2.97
CA LEU A 66 -1.47 -1.36 -1.69
C LEU A 66 -2.51 -0.43 -1.08
N ILE A 67 -3.05 -0.82 0.07
CA ILE A 67 -4.05 -0.02 0.78
C ILE A 67 -3.39 0.62 1.99
N TYR A 68 -3.52 1.93 2.11
CA TYR A 68 -2.81 2.67 3.14
C TYR A 68 -3.60 3.88 3.62
N LYS A 69 -3.18 4.42 4.76
CA LYS A 69 -3.69 5.67 5.31
C LYS A 69 -2.49 6.47 5.82
N VAL A 70 -2.52 7.78 5.61
CA VAL A 70 -1.48 8.67 6.12
C VAL A 70 -2.05 9.47 7.28
N LYS A 71 -1.37 9.43 8.41
CA LYS A 71 -1.79 10.14 9.62
C LYS A 71 -0.57 10.39 10.51
N ASP A 72 -0.45 11.62 11.02
CA ASP A 72 0.59 11.98 11.99
C ASP A 72 2.01 11.61 11.54
N ASP A 73 2.33 11.91 10.29
CA ASP A 73 3.63 11.61 9.68
C ASP A 73 3.94 10.11 9.65
N GLU A 74 2.89 9.30 9.57
CA GLU A 74 3.00 7.84 9.47
C GLU A 74 2.20 7.32 8.29
N ILE A 75 2.73 6.30 7.64
CA ILE A 75 2.00 5.56 6.61
C ILE A 75 1.58 4.23 7.22
N HIS A 76 0.28 4.05 7.39
CA HIS A 76 -0.30 2.82 7.91
C HIS A 76 -0.67 1.95 6.72
N ILE A 77 0.02 0.82 6.56
CA ILE A 77 -0.20 -0.11 5.46
C ILE A 77 -1.10 -1.23 5.97
N VAL A 78 -2.30 -1.35 5.40
CA VAL A 78 -3.27 -2.33 5.90
C VAL A 78 -3.39 -3.54 4.99
N LYS A 79 -2.98 -3.42 3.74
CA LYS A 79 -3.06 -4.52 2.79
C LYS A 79 -2.09 -4.28 1.64
N CYS A 80 -1.45 -5.32 1.13
CA CYS A 80 -0.64 -5.17 -0.08
C CYS A 80 -0.70 -6.42 -0.96
N ARG A 81 -1.84 -7.08 -0.94
CA ARG A 81 -2.11 -8.24 -1.78
C ARG A 81 -3.61 -8.30 -2.06
N PHE A 82 -4.00 -8.71 -3.27
CA PHE A 82 -5.38 -8.74 -3.74
C PHE A 82 -6.01 -7.36 -3.85
N HIS A 83 -7.28 -7.33 -4.21
CA HIS A 83 -8.09 -6.13 -4.20
C HIS A 83 -8.64 -5.89 -2.80
N TYR A 84 -9.16 -4.70 -2.58
CA TYR A 84 -10.03 -4.45 -1.44
C TYR A 84 -11.46 -4.70 -1.90
N ASP A 85 -12.29 -5.15 -1.01
CA ASP A 85 -13.71 -5.30 -1.32
C ASP A 85 -14.58 -4.71 -0.24
#